data_9b1218264c30466ce1d0923dcacf91ff
#
_entry.id   9b1218264c30466ce1d0923dcacf91ff
#
_cell.length_a   1.000
_cell.length_b   1.000
_cell.length_c   1.000
_cell.angle_alpha   90.00
_cell.angle_beta   90.00
_cell.angle_gamma   90.00
#
_symmetry.space_group_name_H-M   'P 1'
#
loop_
_entity.id
_entity.type
_entity.pdbx_description
1 polymer ?
#
loop_
_entity_poly.entity_id
_entity_poly.type
_entity_poly.pdbx_seq_one_letter_code
_entity_poly.pdbx_strand_id
1 'polypeptide(L)'
;MDKERFERQLAFLMEADKLKNIYRQTYTQVDDLPPMPEDSNVTKPYPRRENDAEHCSTLELITAVFAEYSNEPLDVLKTMKMVLVHDIFEIDAGDTYCYDSAGNATKSERENAAAKRLFGLLPKDFEEEFFALWREFEERKTPESKFAAVMDRIQPLLLNLSRNGISWQEHGIRYEQVAGRNALLKDGSKEISDYIFGLLDDARDRGILPD
;
A
#
# COMPACT_ATOMS: atom_id res chain seq x y z
N MET A 1 29.85 8.32 16.52
CA MET A 1 28.98 7.53 15.63
C MET A 1 29.51 6.11 15.62
N ASP A 2 28.69 5.14 15.94
CA ASP A 2 29.01 3.72 15.75
C ASP A 2 29.02 3.42 14.24
N LYS A 3 30.20 3.14 13.71
CA LYS A 3 30.43 2.98 12.27
C LYS A 3 29.74 1.71 11.73
N GLU A 4 29.85 0.59 12.45
CA GLU A 4 29.25 -0.68 12.03
C GLU A 4 27.73 -0.58 12.00
N ARG A 5 27.14 0.01 13.05
CA ARG A 5 25.68 0.27 13.10
C ARG A 5 25.23 1.14 11.94
N PHE A 6 25.95 2.19 11.63
CA PHE A 6 25.61 3.10 10.52
C PHE A 6 25.71 2.39 9.15
N GLU A 7 26.77 1.59 8.94
CA GLU A 7 26.95 0.82 7.69
C GLU A 7 25.81 -0.17 7.47
N ARG A 8 25.32 -0.83 8.52
CA ARG A 8 24.15 -1.71 8.44
C ARG A 8 22.87 -0.94 8.06
N GLN A 9 22.64 0.20 8.67
CA GLN A 9 21.49 1.05 8.34
C GLN A 9 21.56 1.54 6.88
N LEU A 10 22.74 1.95 6.43
CA LEU A 10 22.95 2.38 5.05
C LEU A 10 22.72 1.23 4.06
N ALA A 11 23.19 0.03 4.35
CA ALA A 11 22.95 -1.15 3.51
C ALA A 11 21.46 -1.43 3.36
N PHE A 12 20.69 -1.34 4.45
CA PHE A 12 19.24 -1.48 4.40
C PHE A 12 18.57 -0.40 3.55
N LEU A 13 18.97 0.87 3.70
CA LEU A 13 18.39 1.97 2.92
C LEU A 13 18.67 1.81 1.41
N MET A 14 19.86 1.32 1.04
CA MET A 14 20.20 1.04 -0.36
C MET A 14 19.38 -0.13 -0.95
N GLU A 15 19.04 -1.13 -0.12
CA GLU A 15 18.10 -2.18 -0.54
C GLU A 15 16.67 -1.65 -0.64
N ALA A 16 16.19 -0.89 0.33
CA ALA A 16 14.85 -0.32 0.34
C ALA A 16 14.59 0.60 -0.87
N ASP A 17 15.61 1.26 -1.40
CA ASP A 17 15.49 2.08 -2.62
C ASP A 17 14.98 1.28 -3.83
N LYS A 18 15.16 -0.03 -3.83
CA LYS A 18 14.67 -0.92 -4.90
C LYS A 18 13.15 -1.02 -4.98
N LEU A 19 12.39 -0.63 -3.92
CA LEU A 19 10.93 -0.51 -3.98
C LEU A 19 10.45 0.36 -5.14
N LYS A 20 11.25 1.33 -5.56
CA LYS A 20 10.98 2.17 -6.75
C LYS A 20 10.88 1.39 -8.06
N ASN A 21 11.34 0.15 -8.10
CA ASN A 21 11.30 -0.72 -9.28
C ASN A 21 10.23 -1.82 -9.18
N ILE A 22 9.49 -1.88 -8.08
CA ILE A 22 8.37 -2.81 -7.90
C ILE A 22 7.09 -2.08 -8.28
N TYR A 23 6.41 -2.54 -9.33
CA TYR A 23 5.24 -1.87 -9.90
C TYR A 23 3.96 -2.60 -9.54
N ARG A 24 3.00 -1.85 -9.04
CA ARG A 24 1.65 -2.29 -8.70
C ARG A 24 0.75 -2.37 -9.93
N GLN A 25 -0.44 -2.95 -9.78
CA GLN A 25 -1.42 -3.00 -10.88
C GLN A 25 -2.25 -1.71 -11.00
N THR A 26 -2.14 -0.80 -10.06
CA THR A 26 -2.82 0.50 -10.08
C THR A 26 -2.05 1.55 -10.88
N TYR A 27 -2.79 2.50 -11.47
CA TYR A 27 -2.22 3.61 -12.20
C TYR A 27 -2.18 4.87 -11.34
N THR A 28 -1.12 5.65 -11.48
CA THR A 28 -0.98 6.96 -10.82
C THR A 28 -2.06 7.94 -11.32
N GLN A 29 -2.47 8.86 -10.45
CA GLN A 29 -3.36 9.95 -10.82
C GLN A 29 -2.60 10.99 -11.67
N VAL A 30 -3.18 11.44 -12.79
CA VAL A 30 -2.54 12.37 -13.74
C VAL A 30 -3.52 13.39 -14.33
N ASP A 31 -4.70 13.55 -13.75
CA ASP A 31 -5.70 14.45 -14.30
C ASP A 31 -5.31 15.92 -14.04
N ASP A 32 -5.43 16.74 -15.09
CA ASP A 32 -5.33 18.21 -15.04
C ASP A 32 -4.01 18.81 -14.49
N LEU A 33 -2.89 18.10 -14.59
CA LEU A 33 -1.61 18.75 -14.33
C LEU A 33 -1.35 19.82 -15.40
N PRO A 34 -0.92 21.03 -14.99
CA PRO A 34 -0.60 22.08 -15.94
C PRO A 34 0.49 21.59 -16.91
N PRO A 35 0.49 22.08 -18.17
CA PRO A 35 1.52 21.69 -19.13
C PRO A 35 2.89 22.00 -18.54
N MET A 36 3.76 20.99 -18.51
CA MET A 36 5.14 21.14 -18.04
C MET A 36 5.89 22.09 -18.99
N PRO A 37 6.81 22.92 -18.48
CA PRO A 37 7.70 23.70 -19.33
C PRO A 37 8.42 22.79 -20.36
N GLU A 38 8.57 23.27 -21.59
CA GLU A 38 9.17 22.48 -22.68
C GLU A 38 10.61 22.05 -22.40
N ASP A 39 11.30 22.76 -21.53
CA ASP A 39 12.67 22.53 -21.08
C ASP A 39 12.79 21.74 -19.78
N SER A 40 11.66 21.29 -19.22
CA SER A 40 11.69 20.47 -18.00
C SER A 40 12.25 19.07 -18.31
N ASN A 41 13.28 18.66 -17.56
CA ASN A 41 13.78 17.28 -17.57
C ASN A 41 12.82 16.27 -16.93
N VAL A 42 11.65 16.73 -16.53
CA VAL A 42 10.59 15.89 -15.96
C VAL A 42 9.77 15.38 -17.14
N THR A 43 9.74 14.07 -17.33
CA THR A 43 8.84 13.41 -18.28
C THR A 43 7.41 13.86 -18.00
N LYS A 44 6.66 14.20 -19.06
CA LYS A 44 5.24 14.55 -18.93
C LYS A 44 4.57 13.51 -18.04
N PRO A 45 3.77 13.94 -17.05
CA PRO A 45 3.00 13.01 -16.26
C PRO A 45 2.11 12.21 -17.23
N TYR A 46 2.40 10.94 -17.30
CA TYR A 46 1.68 9.99 -18.13
C TYR A 46 1.06 8.95 -17.19
N PRO A 47 -0.15 8.47 -17.44
CA PRO A 47 -0.67 7.36 -16.64
C PRO A 47 0.33 6.22 -16.69
N ARG A 48 0.99 5.98 -15.58
CA ARG A 48 1.91 4.87 -15.40
C ARG A 48 1.51 4.07 -14.17
N ARG A 49 1.96 2.86 -14.08
CA ARG A 49 1.77 2.08 -12.88
C ARG A 49 2.48 2.75 -11.70
N GLU A 50 1.83 2.75 -10.56
CA GLU A 50 2.40 3.15 -9.29
C GLU A 50 3.48 2.15 -8.88
N ASN A 51 4.54 2.60 -8.21
CA ASN A 51 5.50 1.70 -7.56
C ASN A 51 5.29 1.66 -6.05
N ASP A 52 5.85 0.64 -5.38
CA ASP A 52 5.62 0.44 -3.94
C ASP A 52 6.20 1.56 -3.07
N ALA A 53 7.28 2.22 -3.49
CA ALA A 53 7.80 3.37 -2.75
C ALA A 53 6.81 4.55 -2.74
N GLU A 54 6.14 4.79 -3.87
CA GLU A 54 5.11 5.83 -3.99
C GLU A 54 3.86 5.44 -3.18
N HIS A 55 3.46 4.18 -3.25
CA HIS A 55 2.38 3.62 -2.46
C HIS A 55 2.63 3.82 -0.96
N CYS A 56 3.75 3.32 -0.42
CA CYS A 56 4.09 3.47 1.00
C CYS A 56 4.12 4.93 1.45
N SER A 57 4.72 5.83 0.64
CA SER A 57 4.75 7.27 0.95
C SER A 57 3.35 7.89 0.98
N THR A 58 2.47 7.48 0.05
CA THR A 58 1.07 7.93 0.05
C THR A 58 0.31 7.39 1.25
N LEU A 59 0.57 6.13 1.65
CA LEU A 59 -0.04 5.55 2.85
C LEU A 59 0.34 6.28 4.13
N GLU A 60 1.59 6.71 4.28
CA GLU A 60 2.01 7.55 5.42
C GLU A 60 1.20 8.84 5.48
N LEU A 61 1.06 9.53 4.33
CA LEU A 61 0.33 10.78 4.25
C LEU A 61 -1.15 10.60 4.60
N ILE A 62 -1.83 9.64 3.98
CA ILE A 62 -3.25 9.41 4.25
C ILE A 62 -3.49 8.88 5.67
N THR A 63 -2.56 8.12 6.25
CA THR A 63 -2.62 7.71 7.65
C THR A 63 -2.61 8.93 8.57
N ALA A 64 -1.69 9.88 8.35
CA ALA A 64 -1.61 11.09 9.15
C ALA A 64 -2.87 11.97 9.02
N VAL A 65 -3.45 12.06 7.81
CA VAL A 65 -4.63 12.90 7.53
C VAL A 65 -5.91 12.25 8.03
N PHE A 66 -6.05 10.93 7.91
CA PHE A 66 -7.31 10.23 8.21
C PHE A 66 -7.35 9.54 9.58
N ALA A 67 -6.32 9.70 10.41
CA ALA A 67 -6.28 9.11 11.75
C ALA A 67 -7.51 9.44 12.62
N GLU A 68 -8.11 10.61 12.42
CA GLU A 68 -9.32 11.06 13.13
C GLU A 68 -10.56 10.17 12.86
N TYR A 69 -10.57 9.43 11.75
CA TYR A 69 -11.67 8.52 11.35
C TYR A 69 -11.48 7.09 11.84
N SER A 70 -10.45 6.81 12.66
CA SER A 70 -10.28 5.48 13.24
C SER A 70 -11.40 5.15 14.23
N ASN A 71 -11.83 3.89 14.24
CA ASN A 71 -12.82 3.43 15.22
C ASN A 71 -12.32 3.52 16.67
N GLU A 72 -11.01 3.45 16.89
CA GLU A 72 -10.37 3.43 18.20
C GLU A 72 -9.18 4.41 18.20
N PRO A 73 -8.75 4.93 19.37
CA PRO A 73 -7.56 5.78 19.45
C PRO A 73 -6.31 5.05 18.90
N LEU A 74 -5.48 5.78 18.14
CA LEU A 74 -4.28 5.26 17.48
C LEU A 74 -3.00 5.87 18.03
N ASP A 75 -1.93 5.08 18.08
CA ASP A 75 -0.57 5.60 17.95
C ASP A 75 -0.30 5.87 16.45
N VAL A 76 -0.51 7.12 16.05
CA VAL A 76 -0.38 7.54 14.64
C VAL A 76 1.04 7.31 14.12
N LEU A 77 2.08 7.60 14.93
CA LEU A 77 3.46 7.40 14.52
C LEU A 77 3.77 5.91 14.30
N LYS A 78 3.28 5.04 15.18
CA LYS A 78 3.40 3.59 15.02
C LYS A 78 2.69 3.12 13.76
N THR A 79 1.48 3.61 13.51
CA THR A 79 0.69 3.26 12.31
C THR A 79 1.41 3.72 11.03
N MET A 80 1.99 4.93 11.01
CA MET A 80 2.80 5.41 9.89
C MET A 80 4.04 4.53 9.65
N LYS A 81 4.77 4.17 10.70
CA LYS A 81 5.89 3.22 10.58
C LYS A 81 5.43 1.87 10.03
N MET A 82 4.27 1.40 10.43
CA MET A 82 3.69 0.12 9.99
C MET A 82 3.42 0.14 8.49
N VAL A 83 2.74 1.17 7.97
CA VAL A 83 2.47 1.31 6.53
C VAL A 83 3.74 1.61 5.71
N LEU A 84 4.78 2.19 6.31
CA LEU A 84 6.07 2.39 5.66
C LEU A 84 6.79 1.07 5.39
N VAL A 85 6.70 0.11 6.31
CA VAL A 85 7.50 -1.12 6.24
C VAL A 85 6.73 -2.33 5.71
N HIS A 86 5.40 -2.22 5.53
CA HIS A 86 4.53 -3.37 5.25
C HIS A 86 4.83 -4.08 3.93
N ASP A 87 5.30 -3.38 2.89
CA ASP A 87 5.59 -3.92 1.56
C ASP A 87 7.11 -4.01 1.25
N ILE A 88 8.02 -3.71 2.21
CA ILE A 88 9.48 -3.75 1.97
C ILE A 88 9.93 -5.14 1.46
N PHE A 89 9.30 -6.21 1.91
CA PHE A 89 9.61 -7.56 1.47
C PHE A 89 9.28 -7.81 -0.01
N GLU A 90 8.48 -6.99 -0.67
CA GLU A 90 8.14 -7.12 -2.09
C GLU A 90 9.35 -6.88 -3.00
N ILE A 91 10.42 -6.28 -2.51
CA ILE A 91 11.71 -6.21 -3.22
C ILE A 91 12.19 -7.58 -3.70
N ASP A 92 11.99 -8.62 -2.90
CA ASP A 92 12.37 -9.99 -3.22
C ASP A 92 11.17 -10.85 -3.64
N ALA A 93 10.03 -10.66 -3.00
CA ALA A 93 8.83 -11.46 -3.22
C ALA A 93 8.07 -11.04 -4.49
N GLY A 94 8.18 -9.76 -4.89
CA GLY A 94 7.38 -9.13 -5.94
C GLY A 94 5.97 -8.80 -5.46
N ASP A 95 5.37 -7.72 -6.01
CA ASP A 95 3.95 -7.41 -5.80
C ASP A 95 3.09 -8.57 -6.35
N THR A 96 2.30 -9.16 -5.47
CA THR A 96 1.33 -10.19 -5.86
C THR A 96 -0.03 -9.56 -6.02
N TYR A 97 -0.53 -9.52 -7.26
CA TYR A 97 -1.86 -8.97 -7.53
C TYR A 97 -2.91 -9.61 -6.64
N CYS A 98 -3.64 -8.77 -5.94
CA CYS A 98 -4.53 -9.21 -4.87
C CYS A 98 -5.65 -10.17 -5.30
N TYR A 99 -5.97 -10.22 -6.59
CA TYR A 99 -6.96 -11.13 -7.19
C TYR A 99 -6.31 -12.35 -7.86
N ASP A 100 -4.96 -12.50 -7.83
CA ASP A 100 -4.25 -13.68 -8.34
C ASP A 100 -4.23 -14.81 -7.29
N SER A 101 -5.11 -15.79 -7.45
CA SER A 101 -5.21 -16.94 -6.54
C SER A 101 -3.99 -17.87 -6.60
N ALA A 102 -3.33 -17.97 -7.75
CA ALA A 102 -2.16 -18.84 -7.93
C ALA A 102 -0.92 -18.23 -7.25
N GLY A 103 -0.69 -16.94 -7.45
CA GLY A 103 0.39 -16.19 -6.80
C GLY A 103 0.28 -16.16 -5.27
N ASN A 104 -0.94 -16.16 -4.76
CA ASN A 104 -1.21 -16.14 -3.31
C ASN A 104 -0.87 -17.47 -2.61
N ALA A 105 -0.78 -18.61 -3.33
CA ALA A 105 -0.52 -19.92 -2.71
C ALA A 105 0.86 -20.04 -2.03
N THR A 106 1.88 -19.34 -2.55
CA THR A 106 3.25 -19.34 -2.02
C THR A 106 3.66 -17.99 -1.39
N LYS A 107 2.71 -17.05 -1.33
CA LYS A 107 2.95 -15.67 -0.90
C LYS A 107 3.63 -15.63 0.48
N SER A 108 3.05 -16.27 1.47
CA SER A 108 3.54 -16.22 2.87
C SER A 108 4.98 -16.75 3.02
N GLU A 109 5.37 -17.81 2.31
CA GLU A 109 6.74 -18.34 2.37
C GLU A 109 7.75 -17.38 1.75
N ARG A 110 7.40 -16.79 0.58
CA ARG A 110 8.25 -15.82 -0.11
C ARG A 110 8.44 -14.54 0.74
N GLU A 111 7.35 -14.00 1.29
CA GLU A 111 7.37 -12.81 2.13
C GLU A 111 8.17 -13.03 3.42
N ASN A 112 8.01 -14.17 4.09
CA ASN A 112 8.78 -14.50 5.28
C ASN A 112 10.29 -14.61 4.98
N ALA A 113 10.68 -15.20 3.85
CA ALA A 113 12.08 -15.30 3.45
C ALA A 113 12.66 -13.91 3.13
N ALA A 114 11.92 -13.08 2.38
CA ALA A 114 12.28 -11.73 2.03
C ALA A 114 12.42 -10.82 3.26
N ALA A 115 11.46 -10.85 4.19
CA ALA A 115 11.50 -10.08 5.42
C ALA A 115 12.73 -10.45 6.27
N LYS A 116 13.07 -11.75 6.39
CA LYS A 116 14.28 -12.20 7.09
C LYS A 116 15.55 -11.65 6.46
N ARG A 117 15.65 -11.65 5.15
CA ARG A 117 16.82 -11.10 4.46
C ARG A 117 16.93 -9.60 4.64
N LEU A 118 15.84 -8.88 4.38
CA LEU A 118 15.85 -7.42 4.32
C LEU A 118 15.97 -6.79 5.71
N PHE A 119 15.14 -7.19 6.67
CA PHE A 119 15.24 -6.66 8.04
C PHE A 119 16.52 -7.14 8.74
N GLY A 120 17.05 -8.32 8.38
CA GLY A 120 18.33 -8.81 8.86
C GLY A 120 19.55 -7.95 8.48
N LEU A 121 19.41 -7.02 7.53
CA LEU A 121 20.45 -6.01 7.23
C LEU A 121 20.57 -4.97 8.34
N LEU A 122 19.47 -4.69 9.04
CA LEU A 122 19.41 -3.69 10.09
C LEU A 122 20.14 -4.13 11.38
N PRO A 123 20.58 -3.18 12.23
CA PRO A 123 20.93 -3.47 13.62
C PRO A 123 19.79 -4.19 14.33
N LYS A 124 20.13 -5.05 15.30
CA LYS A 124 19.21 -6.01 15.92
C LYS A 124 17.94 -5.38 16.49
N ASP A 125 18.05 -4.22 17.12
CA ASP A 125 16.93 -3.47 17.66
C ASP A 125 15.92 -3.01 16.58
N PHE A 126 16.42 -2.51 15.46
CA PHE A 126 15.56 -2.16 14.30
C PHE A 126 15.01 -3.39 13.58
N GLU A 127 15.81 -4.45 13.44
CA GLU A 127 15.34 -5.72 12.90
C GLU A 127 14.12 -6.22 13.68
N GLU A 128 14.20 -6.24 15.01
CA GLU A 128 13.12 -6.69 15.88
C GLU A 128 11.89 -5.76 15.79
N GLU A 129 12.10 -4.43 15.77
CA GLU A 129 11.02 -3.45 15.62
C GLU A 129 10.28 -3.64 14.29
N PHE A 130 11.00 -3.76 13.17
CA PHE A 130 10.38 -3.86 11.84
C PHE A 130 9.66 -5.20 11.66
N PHE A 131 10.22 -6.30 12.18
CA PHE A 131 9.50 -7.57 12.22
C PHE A 131 8.23 -7.50 13.06
N ALA A 132 8.26 -6.81 14.20
CA ALA A 132 7.09 -6.68 15.05
C ALA A 132 6.00 -5.88 14.34
N LEU A 133 6.34 -4.75 13.70
CA LEU A 133 5.41 -3.92 12.95
C LEU A 133 4.78 -4.68 11.78
N TRP A 134 5.60 -5.39 11.01
CA TRP A 134 5.12 -6.19 9.88
C TRP A 134 4.17 -7.32 10.33
N ARG A 135 4.53 -8.07 11.37
CA ARG A 135 3.66 -9.12 11.90
C ARG A 135 2.36 -8.57 12.43
N GLU A 136 2.41 -7.45 13.14
CA GLU A 136 1.22 -6.78 13.66
C GLU A 136 0.30 -6.35 12.53
N PHE A 137 0.86 -5.81 11.43
CA PHE A 137 0.11 -5.49 10.22
C PHE A 137 -0.60 -6.72 9.64
N GLU A 138 0.10 -7.83 9.49
CA GLU A 138 -0.48 -9.07 8.96
C GLU A 138 -1.54 -9.68 9.88
N GLU A 139 -1.36 -9.59 11.21
CA GLU A 139 -2.32 -10.14 12.17
C GLU A 139 -3.63 -9.36 12.25
N ARG A 140 -3.64 -8.05 11.98
CA ARG A 140 -4.82 -7.17 11.99
C ARG A 140 -5.65 -7.23 13.27
N LYS A 141 -4.99 -7.28 14.43
CA LYS A 141 -5.66 -7.40 15.74
C LYS A 141 -5.74 -6.09 16.50
N THR A 142 -4.71 -5.24 16.38
CA THR A 142 -4.63 -3.95 17.08
C THR A 142 -5.37 -2.85 16.31
N PRO A 143 -5.78 -1.76 16.97
CA PRO A 143 -6.34 -0.60 16.29
C PRO A 143 -5.44 -0.09 15.15
N GLU A 144 -4.13 0.01 15.40
CA GLU A 144 -3.15 0.47 14.43
C GLU A 144 -3.11 -0.43 13.19
N SER A 145 -3.03 -1.75 13.38
CA SER A 145 -2.96 -2.69 12.25
C SER A 145 -4.26 -2.79 11.45
N LYS A 146 -5.42 -2.66 12.11
CA LYS A 146 -6.71 -2.57 11.42
C LYS A 146 -6.80 -1.30 10.59
N PHE A 147 -6.39 -0.16 11.17
CA PHE A 147 -6.43 1.11 10.47
C PHE A 147 -5.39 1.19 9.35
N ALA A 148 -4.16 0.69 9.56
CA ALA A 148 -3.15 0.56 8.51
C ALA A 148 -3.68 -0.26 7.32
N ALA A 149 -4.37 -1.38 7.58
CA ALA A 149 -5.00 -2.18 6.54
C ALA A 149 -6.16 -1.45 5.82
N VAL A 150 -6.86 -0.52 6.48
CA VAL A 150 -7.82 0.37 5.82
C VAL A 150 -7.09 1.27 4.83
N MET A 151 -6.00 1.92 5.25
CA MET A 151 -5.22 2.83 4.39
C MET A 151 -4.66 2.11 3.16
N ASP A 152 -4.04 0.94 3.35
CA ASP A 152 -3.52 0.09 2.27
C ASP A 152 -4.61 -0.27 1.23
N ARG A 153 -5.84 -0.45 1.67
CA ARG A 153 -6.95 -0.83 0.78
C ARG A 153 -7.61 0.34 0.08
N ILE A 154 -7.81 1.46 0.78
CA ILE A 154 -8.51 2.59 0.17
C ILE A 154 -7.68 3.34 -0.85
N GLN A 155 -6.36 3.38 -0.71
CA GLN A 155 -5.49 4.11 -1.63
C GLN A 155 -5.60 3.55 -3.07
N PRO A 156 -5.44 2.24 -3.34
CA PRO A 156 -5.65 1.68 -4.68
C PRO A 156 -7.09 1.81 -5.18
N LEU A 157 -8.09 1.77 -4.28
CA LEU A 157 -9.48 2.01 -4.65
C LEU A 157 -9.68 3.42 -5.18
N LEU A 158 -9.15 4.43 -4.47
CA LEU A 158 -9.25 5.83 -4.88
C LEU A 158 -8.55 6.07 -6.22
N LEU A 159 -7.38 5.45 -6.46
CA LEU A 159 -6.70 5.51 -7.75
C LEU A 159 -7.55 4.89 -8.86
N ASN A 160 -8.15 3.71 -8.64
CA ASN A 160 -9.03 3.08 -9.62
C ASN A 160 -10.26 3.92 -9.91
N LEU A 161 -10.93 4.46 -8.88
CA LEU A 161 -12.10 5.33 -9.04
C LEU A 161 -11.75 6.60 -9.83
N SER A 162 -10.63 7.26 -9.53
CA SER A 162 -10.17 8.46 -10.25
C SER A 162 -9.82 8.19 -11.72
N ARG A 163 -9.55 6.92 -12.06
CA ARG A 163 -9.17 6.47 -13.41
C ARG A 163 -10.27 5.69 -14.13
N ASN A 164 -11.53 5.87 -13.73
CA ASN A 164 -12.67 5.15 -14.31
C ASN A 164 -12.46 3.62 -14.35
N GLY A 165 -11.78 3.07 -13.34
CA GLY A 165 -11.61 1.63 -13.19
C GLY A 165 -10.69 0.96 -14.21
N ILE A 166 -9.71 1.66 -14.80
CA ILE A 166 -8.83 1.10 -15.84
C ILE A 166 -8.25 -0.24 -15.41
N SER A 167 -7.65 -0.33 -14.24
CA SER A 167 -7.05 -1.59 -13.75
C SER A 167 -8.10 -2.68 -13.54
N TRP A 168 -9.29 -2.34 -13.05
CA TRP A 168 -10.37 -3.30 -12.90
C TRP A 168 -10.83 -3.85 -14.25
N GLN A 169 -10.96 -2.98 -15.26
CA GLN A 169 -11.37 -3.37 -16.63
C GLN A 169 -10.31 -4.25 -17.31
N GLU A 170 -9.02 -3.91 -17.17
CA GLU A 170 -7.91 -4.71 -17.72
C GLU A 170 -7.91 -6.14 -17.19
N HIS A 171 -8.29 -6.32 -15.92
CA HIS A 171 -8.28 -7.62 -15.25
C HIS A 171 -9.67 -8.27 -15.14
N GLY A 172 -10.72 -7.68 -15.71
CA GLY A 172 -12.08 -8.20 -15.67
C GLY A 172 -12.63 -8.32 -14.24
N ILE A 173 -12.27 -7.39 -13.36
CA ILE A 173 -12.68 -7.40 -11.95
C ILE A 173 -14.12 -6.89 -11.83
N ARG A 174 -14.90 -7.58 -10.99
CA ARG A 174 -16.31 -7.30 -10.74
C ARG A 174 -16.55 -6.67 -9.39
N TYR A 175 -17.69 -6.00 -9.24
CA TYR A 175 -18.12 -5.35 -8.00
C TYR A 175 -18.03 -6.29 -6.79
N GLU A 176 -18.56 -7.52 -6.89
CA GLU A 176 -18.55 -8.47 -5.77
C GLU A 176 -17.13 -8.80 -5.26
N GLN A 177 -16.15 -8.87 -6.16
CA GLN A 177 -14.76 -9.16 -5.80
C GLN A 177 -14.16 -7.97 -5.03
N VAL A 178 -14.42 -6.74 -5.50
CA VAL A 178 -13.95 -5.52 -4.83
C VAL A 178 -14.66 -5.35 -3.49
N ALA A 179 -15.97 -5.46 -3.44
CA ALA A 179 -16.76 -5.35 -2.22
C ALA A 179 -16.38 -6.41 -1.19
N GLY A 180 -16.25 -7.67 -1.60
CA GLY A 180 -15.85 -8.78 -0.72
C GLY A 180 -14.45 -8.58 -0.12
N ARG A 181 -13.46 -8.16 -0.95
CA ARG A 181 -12.11 -7.87 -0.47
C ARG A 181 -12.07 -6.73 0.54
N ASN A 182 -12.96 -5.75 0.42
CA ASN A 182 -12.98 -4.54 1.23
C ASN A 182 -13.98 -4.57 2.39
N ALA A 183 -14.66 -5.69 2.60
CA ALA A 183 -15.64 -5.86 3.69
C ALA A 183 -15.05 -5.61 5.10
N LEU A 184 -13.73 -5.77 5.25
CA LEU A 184 -13.02 -5.55 6.52
C LEU A 184 -12.69 -4.06 6.81
N LEU A 185 -12.93 -3.12 5.89
CA LEU A 185 -12.66 -1.69 6.12
C LEU A 185 -13.36 -1.19 7.39
N LYS A 186 -14.58 -1.67 7.65
CA LYS A 186 -15.37 -1.33 8.85
C LYS A 186 -14.68 -1.70 10.17
N ASP A 187 -13.71 -2.62 10.17
CA ASP A 187 -13.03 -3.08 11.39
C ASP A 187 -12.00 -2.04 11.86
N GLY A 188 -11.43 -1.23 10.97
CA GLY A 188 -10.51 -0.16 11.29
C GLY A 188 -11.16 1.23 11.24
N SER A 189 -12.10 1.45 10.32
CA SER A 189 -12.87 2.69 10.22
C SER A 189 -14.24 2.44 9.58
N LYS A 190 -15.28 2.51 10.40
CA LYS A 190 -16.66 2.40 9.91
C LYS A 190 -17.03 3.56 9.00
N GLU A 191 -16.63 4.78 9.35
CA GLU A 191 -16.97 5.98 8.60
C GLU A 191 -16.34 5.98 7.21
N ILE A 192 -15.05 5.66 7.09
CA ILE A 192 -14.38 5.50 5.80
C ILE A 192 -15.00 4.34 5.02
N SER A 193 -15.32 3.22 5.67
CA SER A 193 -15.97 2.08 5.02
C SER A 193 -17.29 2.49 4.38
N ASP A 194 -18.19 3.14 5.12
CA ASP A 194 -19.49 3.55 4.62
C ASP A 194 -19.34 4.50 3.41
N TYR A 195 -18.40 5.44 3.46
CA TYR A 195 -18.12 6.38 2.37
C TYR A 195 -17.57 5.67 1.12
N ILE A 196 -16.59 4.77 1.29
CA ILE A 196 -15.99 4.01 0.17
C ILE A 196 -17.00 3.11 -0.50
N PHE A 197 -17.86 2.42 0.27
CA PHE A 197 -18.91 1.59 -0.31
C PHE A 197 -19.93 2.43 -1.11
N GLY A 198 -20.23 3.64 -0.69
CA GLY A 198 -21.03 4.58 -1.48
C GLY A 198 -20.38 4.93 -2.82
N LEU A 199 -19.05 5.14 -2.85
CA LEU A 199 -18.31 5.37 -4.10
C LEU A 199 -18.27 4.12 -5.01
N LEU A 200 -18.17 2.92 -4.43
CA LEU A 200 -18.21 1.67 -5.19
C LEU A 200 -19.60 1.42 -5.81
N ASP A 201 -20.67 1.74 -5.08
CA ASP A 201 -22.04 1.66 -5.61
C ASP A 201 -22.23 2.65 -6.78
N ASP A 202 -21.77 3.91 -6.65
CA ASP A 202 -21.79 4.87 -7.75
C ASP A 202 -21.00 4.36 -8.97
N ALA A 203 -19.82 3.79 -8.74
CA ALA A 203 -18.98 3.24 -9.82
C ALA A 203 -19.67 2.06 -10.53
N ARG A 204 -20.40 1.21 -9.80
CA ARG A 204 -21.23 0.15 -10.38
C ARG A 204 -22.36 0.75 -11.22
N ASP A 205 -23.12 1.67 -10.66
CA ASP A 205 -24.27 2.30 -11.33
C ASP A 205 -23.87 3.04 -12.61
N ARG A 206 -22.63 3.58 -12.66
CA ARG A 206 -22.01 4.21 -13.84
C ARG A 206 -21.37 3.21 -14.82
N GLY A 207 -21.37 1.91 -14.51
CA GLY A 207 -20.75 0.87 -15.34
C GLY A 207 -19.20 0.89 -15.36
N ILE A 208 -18.59 1.58 -14.41
CA ILE A 208 -17.11 1.60 -14.22
C ILE A 208 -16.66 0.28 -13.61
N LEU A 209 -17.44 -0.26 -12.69
CA LEU A 209 -17.21 -1.52 -12.01
C LEU A 209 -18.45 -2.42 -12.24
N PRO A 210 -18.41 -3.35 -13.20
CA PRO A 210 -19.58 -4.20 -13.51
C PRO A 210 -19.91 -5.19 -12.40
N ASP A 211 -21.18 -5.66 -12.38
CA ASP A 211 -21.66 -6.73 -11.49
C ASP A 211 -20.96 -8.06 -11.73
#